data_b85b2c047f62cc16a571784d585071c5
#
_entry.id   b85b2c047f62cc16a571784d585071c5
#
_cell.length_a   1.000
_cell.length_b   1.000
_cell.length_c   1.000
_cell.angle_alpha   90.00
_cell.angle_beta   90.00
_cell.angle_gamma   90.00
#
_symmetry.space_group_name_H-M   'P 1'
#
loop_
_entity.id
_entity.type
_entity.pdbx_description
1 polymer ?
#
loop_
_entity_poly.entity_id
_entity_poly.type
_entity_poly.pdbx_seq_one_letter_code
_entity_poly.pdbx_strand_id
1 'polypeptide(L)'
;YQNRTVGLIENGSWAPLAAKIMKEMMSKCKKIDWLKNSVHIWSAVKEENRKQIDAMTDELCKEYIAKDDTLANKNDMTALFRIGYGLYVVTSNDGRKDNGLIVNTVTQLTDNPYRVAVNINKANYSHHVIRQTGVLNVNCLSVDAPFSVFRQFGFQSGRTVDKFAGQKINRSGNGLVFLDKYINAFMSLKVEQYVDLGTHGMFICSVTEARVMNDQDTMTYTYYQ
;
A
#
# COMPACT_ATOMS: atom_id res chain seq x y z
N TYR A 1 7.77 -18.48 -17.92
CA TYR A 1 6.56 -18.66 -17.10
C TYR A 1 6.06 -20.09 -17.28
N GLN A 2 5.67 -20.77 -16.20
CA GLN A 2 5.12 -22.13 -16.22
C GLN A 2 4.04 -22.27 -15.15
N ASN A 3 3.03 -23.14 -15.41
CA ASN A 3 1.93 -23.44 -14.49
C ASN A 3 1.24 -22.17 -13.97
N ARG A 4 0.64 -21.40 -14.87
CA ARG A 4 -0.07 -20.17 -14.54
C ARG A 4 -1.44 -20.15 -15.17
N THR A 5 -2.42 -19.73 -14.41
CA THR A 5 -3.74 -19.31 -14.93
C THR A 5 -3.63 -17.84 -15.34
N VAL A 6 -4.11 -17.52 -16.53
CA VAL A 6 -3.97 -16.19 -17.15
C VAL A 6 -5.31 -15.71 -17.67
N GLY A 7 -5.77 -14.58 -17.16
CA GLY A 7 -6.87 -13.81 -17.71
C GLY A 7 -6.37 -12.66 -18.58
N LEU A 8 -7.15 -12.25 -19.58
CA LEU A 8 -6.81 -11.17 -20.48
C LEU A 8 -7.79 -10.00 -20.33
N ILE A 9 -7.23 -8.83 -20.13
CA ILE A 9 -7.95 -7.57 -20.17
C ILE A 9 -7.26 -6.70 -21.22
N GLU A 10 -8.00 -6.26 -22.22
CA GLU A 10 -7.49 -5.32 -23.21
C GLU A 10 -8.35 -4.06 -23.28
N ASN A 11 -7.68 -2.94 -23.54
CA ASN A 11 -8.32 -1.66 -23.76
C ASN A 11 -7.88 -1.10 -25.11
N GLY A 12 -8.83 -0.68 -25.93
CA GLY A 12 -8.53 -0.07 -27.21
C GLY A 12 -9.79 0.42 -27.91
N SER A 13 -9.72 1.60 -28.54
CA SER A 13 -10.85 2.21 -29.27
C SER A 13 -10.95 1.76 -30.74
N TRP A 14 -9.90 1.16 -31.31
CA TRP A 14 -9.84 0.71 -32.70
C TRP A 14 -9.24 -0.69 -32.78
N ALA A 15 -10.01 -1.68 -33.23
CA ALA A 15 -9.57 -3.06 -33.48
C ALA A 15 -8.50 -3.56 -32.47
N PRO A 16 -8.82 -3.81 -31.22
CA PRO A 16 -7.85 -4.20 -30.20
C PRO A 16 -7.20 -5.53 -30.59
N LEU A 17 -5.87 -5.56 -30.66
CA LEU A 17 -5.05 -6.72 -30.99
C LEU A 17 -4.19 -7.19 -29.82
N ALA A 18 -4.26 -6.49 -28.70
CA ALA A 18 -3.37 -6.75 -27.56
C ALA A 18 -3.53 -8.17 -27.00
N ALA A 19 -4.76 -8.65 -26.85
CA ALA A 19 -5.03 -10.01 -26.38
C ALA A 19 -4.46 -11.08 -27.32
N LYS A 20 -4.56 -10.87 -28.63
CA LYS A 20 -3.99 -11.80 -29.63
C LYS A 20 -2.47 -11.83 -29.54
N ILE A 21 -1.83 -10.66 -29.49
CA ILE A 21 -0.37 -10.53 -29.40
C ILE A 21 0.13 -11.16 -28.10
N MET A 22 -0.53 -10.90 -26.97
CA MET A 22 -0.16 -11.49 -25.69
C MET A 22 -0.26 -13.02 -25.72
N LYS A 23 -1.32 -13.59 -26.33
CA LYS A 23 -1.44 -15.04 -26.51
C LYS A 23 -0.32 -15.61 -27.38
N GLU A 24 0.03 -14.95 -28.47
CA GLU A 24 1.14 -15.35 -29.33
C GLU A 24 2.48 -15.28 -28.61
N MET A 25 2.75 -14.22 -27.86
CA MET A 25 3.97 -14.10 -27.06
C MET A 25 4.10 -15.20 -26.00
N MET A 26 2.99 -15.55 -25.36
CA MET A 26 2.94 -16.58 -24.32
C MET A 26 2.81 -18.01 -24.86
N SER A 27 2.65 -18.21 -26.18
CA SER A 27 2.57 -19.54 -26.80
C SER A 27 3.83 -20.40 -26.55
N LYS A 28 4.97 -19.74 -26.29
CA LYS A 28 6.25 -20.40 -25.94
C LYS A 28 6.34 -20.80 -24.47
N CYS A 29 5.41 -20.35 -23.64
CA CYS A 29 5.37 -20.69 -22.21
C CYS A 29 4.71 -22.05 -22.02
N LYS A 30 5.19 -22.83 -21.03
CA LYS A 30 4.67 -24.17 -20.76
C LYS A 30 3.54 -24.12 -19.72
N LYS A 31 2.46 -24.90 -19.97
CA LYS A 31 1.34 -25.07 -19.03
C LYS A 31 0.71 -23.73 -18.61
N ILE A 32 0.28 -22.96 -19.62
CA ILE A 32 -0.55 -21.78 -19.40
C ILE A 32 -2.01 -22.23 -19.54
N ASP A 33 -2.77 -22.01 -18.46
CA ASP A 33 -4.21 -22.20 -18.45
C ASP A 33 -4.89 -20.84 -18.65
N TRP A 34 -5.62 -20.71 -19.74
CA TRP A 34 -6.28 -19.47 -20.13
C TRP A 34 -7.69 -19.44 -19.58
N LEU A 35 -8.07 -18.36 -18.88
CA LEU A 35 -9.45 -18.12 -18.54
C LEU A 35 -10.30 -18.01 -19.82
N LYS A 36 -11.51 -18.54 -19.76
CA LYS A 36 -12.49 -18.47 -20.86
C LYS A 36 -13.03 -17.06 -21.05
N ASN A 37 -13.24 -16.37 -19.90
CA ASN A 37 -13.70 -15.01 -19.89
C ASN A 37 -12.53 -14.04 -20.11
N SER A 38 -12.69 -13.10 -21.04
CA SER A 38 -11.79 -11.98 -21.28
C SER A 38 -12.56 -10.68 -21.19
N VAL A 39 -11.86 -9.60 -20.85
CA VAL A 39 -12.46 -8.26 -20.72
C VAL A 39 -11.98 -7.38 -21.87
N HIS A 40 -12.94 -6.81 -22.61
CA HIS A 40 -12.65 -5.88 -23.71
C HIS A 40 -13.22 -4.51 -23.36
N ILE A 41 -12.36 -3.54 -23.12
CA ILE A 41 -12.73 -2.18 -22.76
C ILE A 41 -12.56 -1.29 -24.00
N TRP A 42 -13.65 -0.68 -24.45
CA TRP A 42 -13.66 0.29 -25.54
C TRP A 42 -13.60 1.69 -24.94
N SER A 43 -12.39 2.28 -24.88
CA SER A 43 -12.14 3.63 -24.39
C SER A 43 -12.34 3.84 -22.87
N ALA A 44 -13.53 3.54 -22.32
CA ALA A 44 -13.84 3.69 -20.89
C ALA A 44 -14.57 2.45 -20.34
N VAL A 45 -14.41 2.17 -19.09
CA VAL A 45 -15.10 1.08 -18.39
C VAL A 45 -16.60 1.41 -18.32
N LYS A 46 -17.43 0.54 -18.88
CA LYS A 46 -18.89 0.59 -18.85
C LYS A 46 -19.44 -0.54 -17.98
N GLU A 47 -20.75 -0.51 -17.72
CA GLU A 47 -21.42 -1.53 -16.92
C GLU A 47 -21.23 -2.96 -17.49
N GLU A 48 -21.22 -3.10 -18.80
CA GLU A 48 -20.91 -4.38 -19.46
C GLU A 48 -19.51 -4.89 -19.12
N ASN A 49 -18.53 -3.99 -19.06
CA ASN A 49 -17.16 -4.36 -18.68
C ASN A 49 -17.07 -4.78 -17.21
N ARG A 50 -17.87 -4.18 -16.33
CA ARG A 50 -17.97 -4.61 -14.92
C ARG A 50 -18.44 -6.07 -14.85
N LYS A 51 -19.50 -6.41 -15.56
CA LYS A 51 -19.98 -7.81 -15.66
C LYS A 51 -18.95 -8.77 -16.22
N GLN A 52 -18.15 -8.33 -17.21
CA GLN A 52 -17.06 -9.15 -17.76
C GLN A 52 -15.94 -9.35 -16.73
N ILE A 53 -15.61 -8.31 -15.96
CA ILE A 53 -14.60 -8.38 -14.88
C ILE A 53 -15.09 -9.33 -13.78
N ASP A 54 -16.33 -9.21 -13.36
CA ASP A 54 -16.94 -10.08 -12.33
C ASP A 54 -16.91 -11.54 -12.80
N ALA A 55 -17.33 -11.83 -14.04
CA ALA A 55 -17.32 -13.17 -14.61
C ALA A 55 -15.89 -13.76 -14.71
N MET A 56 -14.89 -12.93 -15.06
CA MET A 56 -13.50 -13.36 -15.12
C MET A 56 -12.95 -13.61 -13.69
N THR A 57 -13.35 -12.78 -12.73
CA THR A 57 -12.97 -12.93 -11.30
C THR A 57 -13.57 -14.22 -10.74
N ASP A 58 -14.85 -14.49 -11.00
CA ASP A 58 -15.51 -15.72 -10.56
C ASP A 58 -14.83 -16.96 -11.15
N GLU A 59 -14.45 -16.91 -12.42
CA GLU A 59 -13.72 -18.01 -13.06
C GLU A 59 -12.35 -18.23 -12.43
N LEU A 60 -11.60 -17.15 -12.17
CA LEU A 60 -10.30 -17.21 -11.52
C LEU A 60 -10.40 -17.74 -10.08
N CYS A 61 -11.43 -17.34 -9.35
CA CYS A 61 -11.63 -17.73 -7.97
C CYS A 61 -12.18 -19.14 -7.80
N LYS A 62 -12.84 -19.73 -8.81
CA LYS A 62 -13.44 -21.06 -8.73
C LYS A 62 -12.46 -22.15 -8.26
N GLU A 63 -11.24 -22.15 -8.76
CA GLU A 63 -10.23 -23.12 -8.31
C GLU A 63 -9.76 -22.92 -6.88
N TYR A 64 -9.80 -21.67 -6.39
CA TYR A 64 -9.41 -21.31 -5.02
C TYR A 64 -10.59 -21.53 -4.04
N ILE A 65 -11.81 -21.19 -4.46
CA ILE A 65 -13.03 -21.36 -3.65
C ILE A 65 -13.39 -22.85 -3.54
N ALA A 66 -13.27 -23.64 -4.59
CA ALA A 66 -13.60 -25.08 -4.57
C ALA A 66 -12.66 -25.92 -3.70
N LYS A 67 -11.49 -25.42 -3.36
CA LYS A 67 -10.57 -26.08 -2.42
C LYS A 67 -10.86 -25.77 -0.96
N ASP A 68 -11.72 -24.80 -0.67
CA ASP A 68 -11.93 -24.26 0.68
C ASP A 68 -13.41 -24.13 1.09
N ASP A 69 -14.30 -24.88 0.45
CA ASP A 69 -15.75 -24.84 0.74
C ASP A 69 -16.10 -25.20 2.19
N THR A 70 -15.19 -25.81 2.94
CA THR A 70 -15.35 -26.06 4.38
C THR A 70 -15.01 -24.83 5.25
N LEU A 71 -14.25 -23.86 4.71
CA LEU A 71 -13.84 -22.62 5.39
C LEU A 71 -14.60 -21.40 4.89
N ALA A 72 -15.11 -21.42 3.65
CA ALA A 72 -15.77 -20.26 3.01
C ALA A 72 -16.98 -19.72 3.79
N ASN A 73 -17.68 -20.56 4.55
CA ASN A 73 -18.78 -20.14 5.43
C ASN A 73 -18.34 -19.70 6.84
N LYS A 74 -17.07 -19.84 7.22
CA LYS A 74 -16.59 -19.50 8.55
C LYS A 74 -15.61 -18.33 8.60
N ASN A 75 -14.93 -18.01 7.49
CA ASN A 75 -13.88 -16.98 7.45
C ASN A 75 -14.16 -15.97 6.33
N ASP A 76 -15.06 -15.05 6.58
CA ASP A 76 -15.21 -13.89 5.72
C ASP A 76 -14.07 -12.91 6.01
N MET A 77 -13.01 -12.97 5.19
CA MET A 77 -11.83 -12.12 5.33
C MET A 77 -12.14 -10.63 5.11
N THR A 78 -13.30 -10.29 4.57
CA THR A 78 -13.76 -8.88 4.48
C THR A 78 -14.01 -8.27 5.86
N ALA A 79 -14.16 -9.11 6.90
CA ALA A 79 -14.21 -8.66 8.29
C ALA A 79 -12.96 -7.84 8.68
N LEU A 80 -11.78 -8.11 8.10
CA LEU A 80 -10.57 -7.33 8.35
C LEU A 80 -10.68 -5.88 7.86
N PHE A 81 -11.53 -5.59 6.87
CA PHE A 81 -11.79 -4.22 6.42
C PHE A 81 -12.65 -3.41 7.40
N ARG A 82 -13.21 -4.06 8.43
CA ARG A 82 -13.93 -3.38 9.52
C ARG A 82 -13.01 -2.86 10.62
N ILE A 83 -11.73 -3.25 10.61
CA ILE A 83 -10.75 -2.68 11.52
C ILE A 83 -10.53 -1.22 11.09
N GLY A 84 -10.78 -0.28 12.02
CA GLY A 84 -10.54 1.14 11.77
C GLY A 84 -9.06 1.44 11.71
N TYR A 85 -8.63 2.11 10.63
CA TYR A 85 -7.25 2.55 10.45
C TYR A 85 -7.21 4.05 10.18
N GLY A 86 -6.25 4.73 10.81
CA GLY A 86 -5.79 6.03 10.35
C GLY A 86 -4.93 5.89 9.08
N LEU A 87 -4.62 7.01 8.43
CA LEU A 87 -3.68 7.08 7.32
C LEU A 87 -2.49 7.96 7.68
N TYR A 88 -1.31 7.47 7.39
CA TYR A 88 -0.05 8.06 7.86
C TYR A 88 0.99 8.09 6.74
N VAL A 89 1.80 9.14 6.72
CA VAL A 89 3.05 9.14 5.97
C VAL A 89 4.19 8.81 6.93
N VAL A 90 4.83 7.67 6.70
CA VAL A 90 6.06 7.31 7.43
C VAL A 90 7.26 7.82 6.63
N THR A 91 8.13 8.61 7.27
CA THR A 91 9.35 9.13 6.66
C THR A 91 10.61 8.49 7.24
N SER A 92 11.62 8.40 6.42
CA SER A 92 12.94 7.83 6.74
C SER A 92 14.01 8.46 5.84
N ASN A 93 15.28 8.22 6.16
CA ASN A 93 16.42 8.68 5.35
C ASN A 93 17.49 7.58 5.29
N ASP A 94 18.00 7.28 4.11
CA ASP A 94 19.01 6.24 3.88
C ASP A 94 20.48 6.75 3.96
N GLY A 95 20.65 7.98 4.47
CA GLY A 95 21.92 8.67 4.51
C GLY A 95 22.25 9.48 3.24
N ARG A 96 21.46 9.31 2.17
CA ARG A 96 21.64 10.01 0.89
C ARG A 96 20.44 10.88 0.55
N LYS A 97 19.23 10.34 0.75
CA LYS A 97 17.99 11.04 0.43
C LYS A 97 16.87 10.71 1.43
N ASP A 98 15.96 11.65 1.55
CA ASP A 98 14.73 11.46 2.31
C ASP A 98 13.76 10.57 1.53
N ASN A 99 13.00 9.78 2.26
CA ASN A 99 12.00 8.90 1.71
C ASN A 99 10.74 8.89 2.56
N GLY A 100 9.61 8.53 1.95
CA GLY A 100 8.34 8.40 2.64
C GLY A 100 7.43 7.38 1.96
N LEU A 101 6.50 6.80 2.74
CA LEU A 101 5.47 5.89 2.25
C LEU A 101 4.17 6.09 3.03
N ILE A 102 3.04 5.77 2.39
CA ILE A 102 1.75 5.67 3.07
C ILE A 102 1.65 4.32 3.80
N VAL A 103 1.21 4.36 5.04
CA VAL A 103 0.80 3.18 5.81
C VAL A 103 -0.52 3.47 6.55
N ASN A 104 -1.27 2.42 6.85
CA ASN A 104 -2.46 2.47 7.69
C ASN A 104 -2.30 1.71 9.02
N THR A 105 -1.16 1.08 9.22
CA THR A 105 -0.90 0.15 10.33
C THR A 105 0.05 0.77 11.36
N VAL A 106 -0.41 1.86 11.99
CA VAL A 106 0.23 2.49 13.13
C VAL A 106 -0.69 2.34 14.34
N THR A 107 -0.16 1.79 15.45
CA THR A 107 -0.95 1.52 16.65
C THR A 107 -0.15 1.86 17.89
N GLN A 108 -0.74 2.63 18.81
CA GLN A 108 -0.19 2.82 20.14
C GLN A 108 -0.26 1.49 20.90
N LEU A 109 0.86 1.10 21.51
CA LEU A 109 0.96 -0.15 22.28
C LEU A 109 0.87 0.11 23.79
N THR A 110 1.56 1.12 24.28
CA THR A 110 1.63 1.45 25.72
C THR A 110 1.63 2.96 25.90
N ASP A 111 1.27 3.42 27.10
CA ASP A 111 1.25 4.82 27.52
C ASP A 111 2.40 5.19 28.47
N ASN A 112 2.96 4.21 29.16
CA ASN A 112 4.11 4.42 30.04
C ASN A 112 5.08 3.22 30.00
N PRO A 113 6.22 3.33 29.29
CA PRO A 113 6.60 4.40 28.36
C PRO A 113 5.73 4.39 27.10
N TYR A 114 5.64 5.52 26.39
CA TYR A 114 4.93 5.60 25.11
C TYR A 114 5.63 4.73 24.06
N ARG A 115 4.91 3.72 23.58
CA ARG A 115 5.35 2.85 22.49
C ARG A 115 4.32 2.78 21.37
N VAL A 116 4.82 2.70 20.15
CA VAL A 116 4.03 2.63 18.94
C VAL A 116 4.53 1.47 18.06
N ALA A 117 3.63 0.66 17.56
CA ALA A 117 3.93 -0.31 16.51
C ALA A 117 3.66 0.29 15.14
N VAL A 118 4.56 0.04 14.20
CA VAL A 118 4.41 0.39 12.78
C VAL A 118 4.68 -0.85 11.95
N ASN A 119 3.68 -1.32 11.19
CA ASN A 119 3.85 -2.46 10.31
C ASN A 119 4.11 -1.98 8.88
N ILE A 120 5.18 -2.48 8.25
CA ILE A 120 5.58 -2.09 6.91
C ILE A 120 5.83 -3.34 6.07
N ASN A 121 5.24 -3.38 4.87
CA ASN A 121 5.48 -4.46 3.92
C ASN A 121 6.98 -4.50 3.54
N LYS A 122 7.57 -5.69 3.61
CA LYS A 122 9.00 -5.92 3.31
C LYS A 122 9.39 -5.59 1.87
N ALA A 123 8.44 -5.58 0.93
CA ALA A 123 8.69 -5.15 -0.45
C ALA A 123 8.95 -3.65 -0.57
N ASN A 124 8.51 -2.84 0.41
CA ASN A 124 8.73 -1.41 0.42
C ASN A 124 10.17 -1.04 0.72
N TYR A 125 10.71 -0.07 -0.02
CA TYR A 125 12.08 0.42 0.20
C TYR A 125 12.28 0.96 1.61
N SER A 126 11.33 1.70 2.15
CA SER A 126 11.40 2.27 3.50
C SER A 126 11.54 1.21 4.60
N HIS A 127 11.02 -0.02 4.40
CA HIS A 127 11.22 -1.11 5.34
C HIS A 127 12.72 -1.39 5.56
N HIS A 128 13.49 -1.50 4.47
CA HIS A 128 14.93 -1.75 4.54
C HIS A 128 15.68 -0.59 5.18
N VAL A 129 15.33 0.64 4.81
CA VAL A 129 15.93 1.85 5.37
C VAL A 129 15.72 1.90 6.88
N ILE A 130 14.48 1.77 7.35
CA ILE A 130 14.15 1.82 8.78
C ILE A 130 14.81 0.66 9.54
N ARG A 131 14.89 -0.52 8.92
CA ARG A 131 15.58 -1.68 9.50
C ARG A 131 17.07 -1.41 9.75
N GLN A 132 17.71 -0.63 8.89
CA GLN A 132 19.13 -0.27 8.99
C GLN A 132 19.37 0.90 9.92
N THR A 133 18.54 1.94 9.86
CA THR A 133 18.77 3.20 10.57
C THR A 133 18.20 3.20 11.99
N GLY A 134 17.17 2.38 12.25
CA GLY A 134 16.51 2.30 13.56
C GLY A 134 15.64 3.52 13.90
N VAL A 135 15.40 4.43 12.97
CA VAL A 135 14.61 5.65 13.20
C VAL A 135 13.61 5.90 12.09
N LEU A 136 12.46 6.49 12.45
CA LEU A 136 11.41 6.89 11.51
C LEU A 136 10.58 8.02 12.12
N ASN A 137 9.88 8.77 11.26
CA ASN A 137 8.79 9.63 11.72
C ASN A 137 7.46 9.10 11.20
N VAL A 138 6.41 9.29 11.97
CA VAL A 138 5.01 9.05 11.58
C VAL A 138 4.31 10.40 11.52
N ASN A 139 3.75 10.74 10.36
CA ASN A 139 2.97 11.94 10.13
C ASN A 139 1.50 11.53 9.98
N CYS A 140 0.63 11.97 10.89
CA CYS A 140 -0.79 11.67 10.88
C CYS A 140 -1.48 12.56 9.85
N LEU A 141 -2.00 11.97 8.77
CA LEU A 141 -2.69 12.74 7.74
C LEU A 141 -3.99 13.33 8.27
N SER A 142 -4.24 14.60 7.97
CA SER A 142 -5.51 15.26 8.23
C SER A 142 -6.49 15.08 7.06
N VAL A 143 -7.77 15.24 7.33
CA VAL A 143 -8.86 15.01 6.35
C VAL A 143 -8.79 15.92 5.12
N ASP A 144 -8.05 17.02 5.17
CA ASP A 144 -7.81 17.93 4.06
C ASP A 144 -6.66 17.49 3.12
N ALA A 145 -5.99 16.35 3.42
CA ALA A 145 -4.89 15.86 2.58
C ALA A 145 -5.38 15.53 1.16
N PRO A 146 -4.86 16.21 0.12
CA PRO A 146 -5.28 16.00 -1.26
C PRO A 146 -4.72 14.69 -1.80
N PHE A 147 -5.35 14.17 -2.86
CA PHE A 147 -4.90 12.94 -3.52
C PHE A 147 -3.44 12.99 -4.00
N SER A 148 -2.88 14.17 -4.24
CA SER A 148 -1.47 14.34 -4.61
C SER A 148 -0.51 13.79 -3.55
N VAL A 149 -0.84 13.86 -2.26
CA VAL A 149 -0.06 13.26 -1.16
C VAL A 149 -0.01 11.74 -1.31
N PHE A 150 -1.15 11.11 -1.61
CA PHE A 150 -1.23 9.66 -1.83
C PHE A 150 -0.46 9.25 -3.08
N ARG A 151 -0.55 10.01 -4.16
CA ARG A 151 0.22 9.75 -5.38
C ARG A 151 1.73 9.85 -5.12
N GLN A 152 2.17 10.84 -4.35
CA GLN A 152 3.58 11.06 -4.03
C GLN A 152 4.15 9.95 -3.14
N PHE A 153 3.46 9.60 -2.06
CA PHE A 153 3.99 8.68 -1.05
C PHE A 153 3.51 7.24 -1.20
N GLY A 154 2.37 7.00 -1.87
CA GLY A 154 1.76 5.69 -2.03
C GLY A 154 2.06 5.00 -3.36
N PHE A 155 2.10 5.75 -4.48
CA PHE A 155 2.20 5.17 -5.83
C PHE A 155 3.58 5.25 -6.46
N GLN A 156 4.58 5.77 -5.76
CA GLN A 156 5.95 5.90 -6.25
C GLN A 156 6.92 5.17 -5.34
N SER A 157 7.99 4.62 -5.92
CA SER A 157 9.06 4.00 -5.15
C SER A 157 10.18 4.99 -4.83
N GLY A 158 10.56 5.09 -3.56
CA GLY A 158 11.75 5.86 -3.15
C GLY A 158 13.08 5.30 -3.68
N ARG A 159 13.08 4.12 -4.30
CA ARG A 159 14.28 3.60 -5.01
C ARG A 159 14.61 4.43 -6.24
N THR A 160 13.57 4.82 -6.99
CA THR A 160 13.69 5.46 -8.31
C THR A 160 13.38 6.95 -8.30
N VAL A 161 12.60 7.43 -7.32
CA VAL A 161 12.13 8.81 -7.26
C VAL A 161 12.58 9.46 -5.96
N ASP A 162 13.06 10.70 -6.04
CA ASP A 162 13.20 11.57 -4.88
C ASP A 162 11.85 12.22 -4.59
N LYS A 163 11.17 11.74 -3.55
CA LYS A 163 9.82 12.18 -3.20
C LYS A 163 9.77 13.58 -2.57
N PHE A 164 10.92 14.14 -2.19
CA PHE A 164 11.03 15.45 -1.56
C PHE A 164 11.76 16.48 -2.44
N ALA A 165 12.11 16.12 -3.68
CA ALA A 165 12.80 17.01 -4.59
C ALA A 165 12.05 18.34 -4.79
N GLY A 166 12.77 19.46 -4.61
CA GLY A 166 12.23 20.81 -4.79
C GLY A 166 11.26 21.28 -3.71
N GLN A 167 11.07 20.52 -2.63
CA GLN A 167 10.20 20.90 -1.51
C GLN A 167 10.99 21.56 -0.38
N LYS A 168 10.34 22.48 0.33
CA LYS A 168 10.87 22.97 1.61
C LYS A 168 10.74 21.84 2.65
N ILE A 169 11.85 21.51 3.29
CA ILE A 169 11.93 20.39 4.23
C ILE A 169 12.00 20.92 5.67
N ASN A 170 11.17 20.37 6.54
CA ASN A 170 11.28 20.54 7.98
C ASN A 170 11.79 19.24 8.59
N ARG A 171 12.68 19.36 9.59
CA ARG A 171 13.27 18.20 10.28
C ARG A 171 12.93 18.21 11.76
N SER A 172 12.64 17.04 12.28
CA SER A 172 12.45 16.76 13.69
C SER A 172 13.78 16.49 14.41
N GLY A 173 13.73 16.30 15.71
CA GLY A 173 14.92 16.10 16.55
C GLY A 173 15.77 14.89 16.17
N ASN A 174 15.22 13.88 15.50
CA ASN A 174 15.98 12.73 14.97
C ASN A 174 16.59 12.98 13.56
N GLY A 175 16.47 14.20 13.03
CA GLY A 175 17.00 14.59 11.73
C GLY A 175 16.15 14.20 10.51
N LEU A 176 15.05 13.46 10.70
CA LEU A 176 14.16 13.04 9.63
C LEU A 176 13.14 14.12 9.28
N VAL A 177 12.66 14.06 8.04
CA VAL A 177 11.63 14.97 7.55
C VAL A 177 10.31 14.70 8.27
N PHE A 178 9.62 15.76 8.67
CA PHE A 178 8.18 15.75 8.91
C PHE A 178 7.48 16.72 7.97
N LEU A 179 6.22 16.42 7.65
CA LEU A 179 5.41 17.24 6.75
C LEU A 179 4.91 18.47 7.51
N ASP A 180 4.84 19.62 6.83
CA ASP A 180 4.31 20.87 7.38
C ASP A 180 2.86 21.13 6.99
N LYS A 181 2.31 20.34 6.05
CA LYS A 181 0.96 20.48 5.53
C LYS A 181 0.27 19.11 5.47
N TYR A 182 -1.05 19.15 5.55
CA TYR A 182 -1.90 17.96 5.40
C TYR A 182 -1.69 16.91 6.50
N ILE A 183 -1.17 17.34 7.65
CA ILE A 183 -1.02 16.53 8.86
C ILE A 183 -1.57 17.30 10.06
N ASN A 184 -2.18 16.58 11.00
CA ASN A 184 -2.62 17.15 12.27
C ASN A 184 -1.66 16.85 13.42
N ALA A 185 -0.77 15.87 13.27
CA ALA A 185 0.28 15.55 14.24
C ALA A 185 1.45 14.83 13.57
N PHE A 186 2.62 14.85 14.22
CA PHE A 186 3.71 13.92 13.89
C PHE A 186 4.37 13.37 15.15
N MET A 187 5.03 12.23 14.98
CA MET A 187 5.83 11.57 16.01
C MET A 187 7.17 11.14 15.44
N SER A 188 8.26 11.42 16.18
CA SER A 188 9.57 10.84 15.92
C SER A 188 9.74 9.59 16.76
N LEU A 189 10.15 8.50 16.09
CA LEU A 189 10.21 7.18 16.68
C LEU A 189 11.61 6.59 16.56
N LYS A 190 12.02 5.87 17.61
CA LYS A 190 13.21 5.03 17.64
C LYS A 190 12.81 3.58 17.78
N VAL A 191 13.30 2.73 16.87
CA VAL A 191 13.02 1.30 16.88
C VAL A 191 13.72 0.65 18.09
N GLU A 192 12.95 -0.03 18.92
CA GLU A 192 13.44 -0.83 20.04
C GLU A 192 13.47 -2.32 19.69
N GLN A 193 12.46 -2.80 18.97
CA GLN A 193 12.34 -4.19 18.59
C GLN A 193 11.76 -4.31 17.19
N TYR A 194 12.18 -5.34 16.47
CA TYR A 194 11.64 -5.75 15.18
C TYR A 194 11.08 -7.16 15.26
N VAL A 195 9.87 -7.36 14.75
CA VAL A 195 9.22 -8.67 14.63
C VAL A 195 8.96 -8.97 13.17
N ASP A 196 9.43 -10.12 12.71
CA ASP A 196 9.17 -10.61 11.35
C ASP A 196 7.80 -11.29 11.30
N LEU A 197 6.90 -10.76 10.47
CA LEU A 197 5.55 -11.27 10.27
C LEU A 197 5.38 -11.92 8.88
N GLY A 198 6.45 -12.42 8.28
CA GLY A 198 6.43 -13.00 6.94
C GLY A 198 6.45 -11.93 5.84
N THR A 199 5.30 -11.46 5.38
CA THR A 199 5.18 -10.41 4.34
C THR A 199 5.48 -9.00 4.85
N HIS A 200 5.31 -8.77 6.14
CA HIS A 200 5.52 -7.48 6.81
C HIS A 200 6.55 -7.60 7.92
N GLY A 201 7.15 -6.49 8.27
CA GLY A 201 7.91 -6.30 9.50
C GLY A 201 7.18 -5.35 10.43
N MET A 202 7.05 -5.73 11.70
CA MET A 202 6.54 -4.86 12.74
C MET A 202 7.70 -4.22 13.50
N PHE A 203 7.73 -2.90 13.49
CA PHE A 203 8.68 -2.09 14.24
C PHE A 203 8.01 -1.63 15.53
N ILE A 204 8.48 -2.08 16.67
CA ILE A 204 8.07 -1.61 17.99
C ILE A 204 9.02 -0.47 18.37
N CYS A 205 8.47 0.71 18.56
CA CYS A 205 9.24 1.93 18.69
C CYS A 205 8.89 2.68 19.97
N SER A 206 9.88 3.33 20.58
CA SER A 206 9.67 4.39 21.57
C SER A 206 9.41 5.72 20.87
N VAL A 207 8.57 6.56 21.47
CA VAL A 207 8.32 7.93 21.02
C VAL A 207 9.38 8.85 21.60
N THR A 208 10.16 9.51 20.74
CA THR A 208 11.22 10.44 21.14
C THR A 208 10.82 11.90 21.05
N GLU A 209 9.88 12.22 20.16
CA GLU A 209 9.28 13.54 19.99
C GLU A 209 7.85 13.35 19.47
N ALA A 210 6.90 14.19 19.89
CA ALA A 210 5.56 14.23 19.36
C ALA A 210 5.02 15.66 19.39
N ARG A 211 4.30 16.06 18.33
CA ARG A 211 3.66 17.38 18.23
C ARG A 211 2.30 17.28 17.59
N VAL A 212 1.33 17.98 18.15
CA VAL A 212 0.07 18.31 17.49
C VAL A 212 0.30 19.55 16.64
N MET A 213 -0.08 19.50 15.36
CA MET A 213 0.14 20.56 14.38
C MET A 213 -1.10 21.47 14.22
N ASN A 214 -2.28 20.88 14.33
CA ASN A 214 -3.57 21.57 14.27
C ASN A 214 -4.68 20.65 14.83
N ASP A 215 -5.90 21.19 14.90
CA ASP A 215 -7.08 20.51 15.48
C ASP A 215 -7.96 19.81 14.44
N GLN A 216 -7.47 19.62 13.20
CA GLN A 216 -8.22 18.89 12.17
C GLN A 216 -8.32 17.41 12.52
N ASP A 217 -9.40 16.77 12.04
CA ASP A 217 -9.57 15.33 12.21
C ASP A 217 -8.52 14.54 11.45
N THR A 218 -8.11 13.40 12.04
CA THR A 218 -7.20 12.46 11.39
C THR A 218 -7.93 11.74 10.27
N MET A 219 -7.31 11.68 9.09
CA MET A 219 -7.83 10.92 7.97
C MET A 219 -7.84 9.43 8.29
N THR A 220 -8.98 8.80 8.08
CA THR A 220 -9.13 7.34 8.21
C THR A 220 -9.17 6.67 6.84
N TYR A 221 -8.87 5.38 6.81
CA TYR A 221 -8.97 4.60 5.58
C TYR A 221 -10.40 4.58 5.02
N THR A 222 -11.41 4.55 5.90
CA THR A 222 -12.84 4.63 5.51
C THR A 222 -13.20 5.99 4.91
N TYR A 223 -12.61 7.07 5.39
CA TYR A 223 -12.84 8.41 4.83
C TYR A 223 -12.21 8.57 3.44
N TYR A 224 -11.08 7.91 3.20
CA TYR A 224 -10.35 7.96 1.91
C TYR A 224 -11.04 7.17 0.78
N GLN A 225 -11.80 6.11 1.09
CA GLN A 225 -12.54 5.28 0.12
C GLN A 225 -13.76 6.01 -0.44
#